data_92b6c6d7815251531b6a180b1d5c376e
#
_entry.id   92b6c6d7815251531b6a180b1d5c376e
#
_cell.length_a   1.000
_cell.length_b   1.000
_cell.length_c   1.000
_cell.angle_alpha   90.00
_cell.angle_beta   90.00
_cell.angle_gamma   90.00
#
_symmetry.space_group_name_H-M   'P 1'
#
loop_
_entity.id
_entity.type
_entity.pdbx_description
1 polymer ?
#
loop_
_entity_poly.entity_id
_entity_poly.type
_entity_poly.pdbx_seq_one_letter_code
_entity_poly.pdbx_strand_id
1 'polypeptide(L)'
;MSYSLRGRLETRLAALVPVLVGASALAGVLHRWWPVELVALMAAVGLSLDLEIWHRLLPYQPAWAMIPLGAVELGVLMAIVYGFGLHAPLLPALALFGAGWLAGVLLSQAGFPLLRLGYAEDGGELGRAGALAAVALVLAFAGSAATYVVRLPPVVHLCVGVHQGPLVIDRREVLEGEPGAVVRGGIVVAHDDVQIRNVTVVGGENGITVDGVHNTVIDGVTVQDAKLDGIHVRLAGVVIRNCTVDMLGNRHGQGIDISFNMDLGMSTVEGCTVVGGQQGITVHSSATDIMGNRVSRTTGQAIAVDEMSMGMASHNAIRGALGVGLYCGDRSMCMFDHNSVIGTRADTASGLRNRRGLAVLADFQSEADLWRNRLVGNPVATATTTNAILRKTSRPGW
;
A
#
# COMPACT_ATOMS: atom_id res chain seq x y z
N MET A 1 43.16 -23.05 13.16
CA MET A 1 42.20 -23.86 12.33
C MET A 1 41.59 -22.96 11.27
N SER A 2 41.92 -23.16 10.01
CA SER A 2 41.33 -22.37 8.91
C SER A 2 39.93 -22.93 8.61
N TYR A 3 38.89 -22.26 9.05
CA TYR A 3 37.53 -22.58 8.62
C TYR A 3 37.43 -22.38 7.11
N SER A 4 37.00 -23.40 6.38
CA SER A 4 36.79 -23.29 4.94
C SER A 4 35.71 -22.24 4.66
N LEU A 5 35.86 -21.49 3.55
CA LEU A 5 34.87 -20.50 3.08
C LEU A 5 33.44 -21.08 3.02
N ARG A 6 33.33 -22.34 2.59
CA ARG A 6 32.11 -23.13 2.53
C ARG A 6 31.44 -23.28 3.89
N GLY A 7 32.19 -23.61 4.92
CA GLY A 7 31.65 -23.81 6.27
C GLY A 7 31.06 -22.52 6.88
N ARG A 8 31.68 -21.35 6.61
CA ARG A 8 31.17 -20.05 7.04
C ARG A 8 29.88 -19.66 6.30
N LEU A 9 29.81 -19.91 5.00
CA LEU A 9 28.63 -19.67 4.21
C LEU A 9 27.43 -20.52 4.70
N GLU A 10 27.66 -21.81 4.96
CA GLU A 10 26.63 -22.74 5.46
C GLU A 10 26.07 -22.30 6.82
N THR A 11 26.92 -21.80 7.76
CA THR A 11 26.43 -21.29 9.06
C THR A 11 25.57 -20.06 8.93
N ARG A 12 25.96 -19.14 8.07
CA ARG A 12 25.23 -17.88 7.88
C ARG A 12 23.91 -18.12 7.18
N LEU A 13 23.89 -18.99 6.19
CA LEU A 13 22.63 -19.41 5.55
C LEU A 13 21.71 -20.09 6.56
N ALA A 14 22.23 -20.96 7.43
CA ALA A 14 21.43 -21.57 8.48
C ALA A 14 20.90 -20.56 9.52
N ALA A 15 21.69 -19.53 9.85
CA ALA A 15 21.25 -18.44 10.74
C ALA A 15 20.19 -17.54 10.10
N LEU A 16 20.21 -17.38 8.78
CA LEU A 16 19.23 -16.58 8.04
C LEU A 16 17.84 -17.23 7.96
N VAL A 17 17.76 -18.55 7.96
CA VAL A 17 16.47 -19.25 7.82
C VAL A 17 15.45 -18.84 8.90
N PRO A 18 15.75 -18.90 10.22
CA PRO A 18 14.78 -18.47 11.23
C PRO A 18 14.45 -16.98 11.17
N VAL A 19 15.39 -16.13 10.76
CA VAL A 19 15.14 -14.69 10.58
C VAL A 19 14.21 -14.43 9.39
N LEU A 20 14.41 -15.14 8.28
CA LEU A 20 13.52 -15.07 7.11
C LEU A 20 12.12 -15.59 7.42
N VAL A 21 12.00 -16.69 8.19
CA VAL A 21 10.70 -17.21 8.62
C VAL A 21 9.98 -16.19 9.50
N GLY A 22 10.68 -15.60 10.47
CA GLY A 22 10.11 -14.56 11.33
C GLY A 22 9.72 -13.29 10.56
N ALA A 23 10.56 -12.83 9.63
CA ALA A 23 10.27 -11.70 8.77
C ALA A 23 9.07 -11.97 7.84
N SER A 24 8.93 -13.19 7.32
CA SER A 24 7.80 -13.60 6.50
C SER A 24 6.51 -13.66 7.31
N ALA A 25 6.55 -14.19 8.54
CA ALA A 25 5.41 -14.16 9.44
C ALA A 25 4.99 -12.73 9.79
N LEU A 26 5.96 -11.85 10.07
CA LEU A 26 5.70 -10.44 10.31
C LEU A 26 5.15 -9.73 9.08
N ALA A 27 5.66 -10.03 7.88
CA ALA A 27 5.14 -9.50 6.63
C ALA A 27 3.68 -9.92 6.40
N GLY A 28 3.33 -11.18 6.72
CA GLY A 28 1.96 -11.66 6.66
C GLY A 28 1.02 -10.93 7.62
N VAL A 29 1.45 -10.66 8.85
CA VAL A 29 0.68 -9.92 9.84
C VAL A 29 0.52 -8.44 9.46
N LEU A 30 1.56 -7.83 8.90
CA LEU A 30 1.57 -6.43 8.48
C LEU A 30 0.88 -6.19 7.13
N HIS A 31 0.63 -7.25 6.36
CA HIS A 31 0.27 -7.17 4.93
C HIS A 31 1.25 -6.31 4.11
N ARG A 32 2.52 -6.31 4.48
CA ARG A 32 3.60 -5.55 3.82
C ARG A 32 4.87 -6.39 3.71
N TRP A 33 5.53 -6.36 2.58
CA TRP A 33 6.73 -7.16 2.30
C TRP A 33 8.05 -6.57 2.79
N TRP A 34 8.08 -5.32 3.23
CA TRP A 34 9.31 -4.66 3.66
C TRP A 34 10.17 -5.44 4.68
N PRO A 35 9.61 -6.25 5.63
CA PRO A 35 10.47 -7.02 6.54
C PRO A 35 11.27 -8.10 5.82
N VAL A 36 10.69 -8.74 4.79
CA VAL A 36 11.38 -9.76 3.98
C VAL A 36 12.43 -9.11 3.09
N GLU A 37 12.09 -7.99 2.46
CA GLU A 37 13.02 -7.22 1.62
C GLU A 37 14.21 -6.70 2.42
N LEU A 38 13.99 -6.18 3.64
CA LEU A 38 15.03 -5.75 4.55
C LEU A 38 15.97 -6.91 4.90
N VAL A 39 15.44 -8.07 5.28
CA VAL A 39 16.23 -9.25 5.63
C VAL A 39 17.00 -9.77 4.42
N ALA A 40 16.40 -9.81 3.24
CA ALA A 40 17.08 -10.22 2.01
C ALA A 40 18.23 -9.28 1.64
N LEU A 41 18.03 -7.97 1.75
CA LEU A 41 19.06 -6.96 1.51
C LEU A 41 20.21 -7.08 2.53
N MET A 42 19.88 -7.24 3.80
CA MET A 42 20.85 -7.47 4.88
C MET A 42 21.67 -8.73 4.65
N ALA A 43 21.03 -9.82 4.22
CA ALA A 43 21.70 -11.06 3.88
C ALA A 43 22.69 -10.87 2.74
N ALA A 44 22.28 -10.19 1.66
CA ALA A 44 23.11 -9.94 0.50
C ALA A 44 24.32 -9.04 0.84
N VAL A 45 24.10 -7.95 1.57
CA VAL A 45 25.15 -7.01 1.96
C VAL A 45 26.08 -7.61 3.03
N GLY A 46 25.52 -8.22 4.08
CA GLY A 46 26.31 -8.85 5.16
C GLY A 46 27.17 -10.00 4.65
N LEU A 47 26.63 -10.87 3.77
CA LEU A 47 27.38 -11.95 3.15
C LEU A 47 28.52 -11.43 2.26
N SER A 48 28.28 -10.39 1.46
CA SER A 48 29.30 -9.86 0.55
C SER A 48 30.41 -9.11 1.29
N LEU A 49 30.07 -8.27 2.26
CA LEU A 49 31.04 -7.50 3.05
C LEU A 49 31.90 -8.41 3.93
N ASP A 50 31.30 -9.38 4.61
CA ASP A 50 32.01 -10.23 5.56
C ASP A 50 32.92 -11.28 4.89
N LEU A 51 32.54 -11.80 3.72
CA LEU A 51 33.37 -12.76 2.98
C LEU A 51 34.62 -12.13 2.38
N GLU A 52 34.55 -10.89 1.92
CA GLU A 52 35.64 -10.28 1.15
C GLU A 52 36.45 -9.26 1.98
N ILE A 53 35.83 -8.40 2.75
CA ILE A 53 36.49 -7.28 3.42
C ILE A 53 37.03 -7.69 4.78
N TRP A 54 36.21 -8.30 5.64
CA TRP A 54 36.61 -8.56 7.03
C TRP A 54 37.59 -9.70 7.16
N HIS A 55 37.50 -10.70 6.27
CA HIS A 55 38.47 -11.81 6.29
C HIS A 55 39.89 -11.40 5.87
N ARG A 56 39.99 -10.38 5.00
CA ARG A 56 41.28 -9.85 4.55
C ARG A 56 41.89 -8.86 5.55
N LEU A 57 41.05 -8.06 6.20
CA LEU A 57 41.51 -6.97 7.07
C LEU A 57 41.78 -7.40 8.52
N LEU A 58 41.05 -8.38 9.04
CA LEU A 58 41.08 -8.73 10.46
C LEU A 58 41.09 -10.25 10.69
N PRO A 59 42.18 -10.98 10.34
CA PRO A 59 42.19 -12.45 10.36
C PRO A 59 42.16 -13.10 11.76
N TYR A 60 42.40 -12.35 12.86
CA TYR A 60 42.56 -12.89 14.22
C TYR A 60 41.92 -12.05 15.33
N GLN A 61 40.80 -11.42 15.11
CA GLN A 61 40.17 -10.56 16.12
C GLN A 61 39.33 -11.37 17.12
N PRO A 62 39.34 -10.99 18.41
CA PRO A 62 38.47 -11.60 19.40
C PRO A 62 37.01 -11.23 19.15
N ALA A 63 36.10 -12.09 19.61
CA ALA A 63 34.67 -11.99 19.36
C ALA A 63 34.03 -10.64 19.75
N TRP A 64 34.53 -9.99 20.80
CA TRP A 64 33.99 -8.68 21.24
C TRP A 64 34.31 -7.54 20.25
N ALA A 65 35.35 -7.67 19.44
CA ALA A 65 35.70 -6.69 18.40
C ALA A 65 34.65 -6.68 17.24
N MET A 66 33.86 -7.75 17.12
CA MET A 66 32.77 -7.82 16.12
C MET A 66 31.57 -6.94 16.50
N ILE A 67 31.42 -6.55 17.78
CA ILE A 67 30.29 -5.71 18.22
C ILE A 67 30.34 -4.31 17.61
N PRO A 68 31.44 -3.52 17.71
CA PRO A 68 31.50 -2.22 17.06
C PRO A 68 31.44 -2.31 15.54
N LEU A 69 31.93 -3.39 14.97
CA LEU A 69 31.88 -3.65 13.53
C LEU A 69 30.44 -3.84 13.05
N GLY A 70 29.68 -4.68 13.72
CA GLY A 70 28.27 -4.87 13.44
C GLY A 70 27.43 -3.59 13.61
N ALA A 71 27.80 -2.74 14.57
CA ALA A 71 27.16 -1.43 14.71
C ALA A 71 27.44 -0.50 13.52
N VAL A 72 28.64 -0.53 12.95
CA VAL A 72 28.99 0.21 11.73
C VAL A 72 28.24 -0.36 10.52
N GLU A 73 28.23 -1.68 10.34
CA GLU A 73 27.46 -2.34 9.27
C GLU A 73 25.98 -2.00 9.35
N LEU A 74 25.41 -2.01 10.57
CA LEU A 74 24.03 -1.58 10.83
C LEU A 74 23.79 -0.14 10.40
N GLY A 75 24.67 0.77 10.81
CA GLY A 75 24.57 2.19 10.46
C GLY A 75 24.60 2.43 8.96
N VAL A 76 25.50 1.78 8.24
CA VAL A 76 25.61 1.86 6.78
C VAL A 76 24.37 1.28 6.10
N LEU A 77 23.89 0.12 6.54
CA LEU A 77 22.72 -0.50 5.96
C LEU A 77 21.45 0.34 6.18
N MET A 78 21.28 0.89 7.38
CA MET A 78 20.15 1.79 7.68
C MET A 78 20.21 3.06 6.84
N ALA A 79 21.40 3.63 6.65
CA ALA A 79 21.56 4.79 5.76
C ALA A 79 21.19 4.47 4.30
N ILE A 80 21.55 3.26 3.82
CA ILE A 80 21.17 2.79 2.49
C ILE A 80 19.66 2.60 2.40
N VAL A 81 19.04 1.88 3.35
CA VAL A 81 17.60 1.60 3.37
C VAL A 81 16.77 2.90 3.38
N TYR A 82 17.14 3.86 4.22
CA TYR A 82 16.45 5.16 4.27
C TYR A 82 16.79 6.05 3.07
N GLY A 83 18.01 5.97 2.53
CA GLY A 83 18.42 6.71 1.34
C GLY A 83 17.71 6.25 0.06
N PHE A 84 17.27 4.99 -0.01
CA PHE A 84 16.47 4.46 -1.12
C PHE A 84 14.95 4.61 -0.92
N GLY A 85 14.51 5.36 0.10
CA GLY A 85 13.08 5.66 0.30
C GLY A 85 12.23 4.50 0.82
N LEU A 86 12.85 3.45 1.35
CA LEU A 86 12.13 2.38 2.04
C LEU A 86 11.54 2.93 3.34
N HIS A 87 10.24 3.14 3.38
CA HIS A 87 9.49 3.67 4.53
C HIS A 87 9.24 2.58 5.57
N ALA A 88 10.33 1.99 6.10
CA ALA A 88 10.22 1.05 7.20
C ALA A 88 10.20 1.83 8.53
N PRO A 89 9.30 1.52 9.47
CA PRO A 89 9.32 2.17 10.78
C PRO A 89 10.64 1.82 11.49
N LEU A 90 11.40 2.86 11.90
CA LEU A 90 12.78 2.76 12.38
C LEU A 90 12.96 1.75 13.51
N LEU A 91 12.12 1.78 14.53
CA LEU A 91 12.25 0.92 15.70
C LEU A 91 12.04 -0.58 15.41
N PRO A 92 11.00 -1.01 14.67
CA PRO A 92 10.86 -2.41 14.24
C PRO A 92 11.98 -2.87 13.31
N ALA A 93 12.48 -2.01 12.42
CA ALA A 93 13.59 -2.34 11.54
C ALA A 93 14.89 -2.55 12.32
N LEU A 94 15.20 -1.69 13.30
CA LEU A 94 16.34 -1.83 14.21
C LEU A 94 16.24 -3.08 15.09
N ALA A 95 15.05 -3.39 15.61
CA ALA A 95 14.82 -4.57 16.43
C ALA A 95 15.01 -5.87 15.63
N LEU A 96 14.46 -5.96 14.43
CA LEU A 96 14.64 -7.10 13.52
C LEU A 96 16.10 -7.28 13.12
N PHE A 97 16.77 -6.18 12.80
CA PHE A 97 18.18 -6.19 12.43
C PHE A 97 19.04 -6.62 13.60
N GLY A 98 18.87 -6.00 14.78
CA GLY A 98 19.62 -6.33 15.99
C GLY A 98 19.43 -7.80 16.41
N ALA A 99 18.21 -8.32 16.30
CA ALA A 99 17.93 -9.73 16.56
C ALA A 99 18.60 -10.66 15.54
N GLY A 100 18.54 -10.35 14.26
CA GLY A 100 19.20 -11.12 13.20
C GLY A 100 20.73 -11.10 13.33
N TRP A 101 21.30 -9.93 13.62
CA TRP A 101 22.73 -9.76 13.85
C TRP A 101 23.20 -10.53 15.09
N LEU A 102 22.50 -10.38 16.22
CA LEU A 102 22.80 -11.09 17.48
C LEU A 102 22.72 -12.61 17.28
N ALA A 103 21.68 -13.10 16.60
CA ALA A 103 21.55 -14.50 16.24
C ALA A 103 22.71 -15.00 15.38
N GLY A 104 23.12 -14.22 14.38
CA GLY A 104 24.27 -14.52 13.53
C GLY A 104 25.59 -14.59 14.31
N VAL A 105 25.83 -13.62 15.22
CA VAL A 105 27.02 -13.60 16.09
C VAL A 105 27.00 -14.77 17.04
N LEU A 106 25.91 -15.07 17.73
CA LEU A 106 25.80 -16.19 18.67
C LEU A 106 25.97 -17.54 17.98
N LEU A 107 25.36 -17.71 16.79
CA LEU A 107 25.53 -18.92 15.98
C LEU A 107 26.95 -19.08 15.42
N SER A 108 27.62 -17.98 15.04
CA SER A 108 29.00 -18.00 14.59
C SER A 108 29.98 -18.32 15.74
N GLN A 109 29.65 -17.91 16.97
CA GLN A 109 30.45 -18.16 18.18
C GLN A 109 30.21 -19.54 18.77
N ALA A 110 28.97 -20.04 18.72
CA ALA A 110 28.65 -21.38 19.17
C ALA A 110 29.43 -22.48 18.38
N GLY A 111 30.13 -22.05 17.32
CA GLY A 111 30.91 -22.94 16.49
C GLY A 111 30.09 -24.09 15.91
N PHE A 112 30.35 -24.46 14.74
CA PHE A 112 29.72 -25.42 13.86
C PHE A 112 29.27 -26.82 14.33
N PRO A 113 29.17 -27.20 15.61
CA PRO A 113 28.69 -28.51 15.99
C PRO A 113 27.19 -28.72 15.87
N LEU A 114 26.38 -27.66 15.76
CA LEU A 114 24.91 -27.81 15.56
C LEU A 114 24.54 -28.48 14.21
N LEU A 115 25.40 -28.34 13.21
CA LEU A 115 25.21 -29.02 11.90
C LEU A 115 25.97 -30.37 11.80
N ARG A 116 26.83 -30.68 12.77
CA ARG A 116 27.44 -32.02 12.94
C ARG A 116 26.63 -32.83 13.95
N LEU A 117 25.36 -33.06 13.70
CA LEU A 117 24.48 -33.93 14.48
C LEU A 117 24.93 -35.41 14.58
N GLY A 118 26.20 -35.68 14.42
CA GLY A 118 26.75 -37.03 14.47
C GLY A 118 28.09 -37.21 15.20
N TYR A 119 28.77 -36.15 15.62
CA TYR A 119 30.10 -36.29 16.24
C TYR A 119 30.34 -35.23 17.33
N ALA A 120 29.74 -35.39 18.52
CA ALA A 120 30.06 -34.60 19.69
C ALA A 120 30.27 -35.51 20.90
N GLU A 121 31.54 -35.81 21.21
CA GLU A 121 31.93 -36.42 22.49
C GLU A 121 31.93 -35.42 23.66
N ASP A 122 31.78 -34.08 23.43
CA ASP A 122 31.78 -33.04 24.46
C ASP A 122 30.50 -32.16 24.41
N GLY A 123 29.35 -32.77 24.73
CA GLY A 123 28.02 -32.16 24.55
C GLY A 123 27.56 -31.12 25.57
N GLY A 124 28.38 -30.69 26.56
CA GLY A 124 27.90 -29.89 27.68
C GLY A 124 27.84 -28.38 27.47
N GLU A 125 28.87 -27.77 26.87
CA GLU A 125 28.92 -26.30 26.71
C GLU A 125 28.21 -25.81 25.48
N LEU A 126 28.14 -26.61 24.44
CA LEU A 126 27.52 -26.31 23.17
C LEU A 126 26.00 -26.29 23.22
N GLY A 127 25.40 -27.18 23.99
CA GLY A 127 23.98 -27.23 24.23
C GLY A 127 23.49 -25.98 24.95
N ARG A 128 24.28 -25.43 25.84
CA ARG A 128 23.98 -24.21 26.58
C ARG A 128 24.03 -22.95 25.69
N ALA A 129 25.06 -22.84 24.84
CA ALA A 129 25.19 -21.70 23.93
C ALA A 129 24.06 -21.70 22.86
N GLY A 130 23.75 -22.87 22.31
CA GLY A 130 22.65 -23.03 21.38
C GLY A 130 21.27 -22.75 22.01
N ALA A 131 21.05 -23.20 23.24
CA ALA A 131 19.84 -22.92 23.99
C ALA A 131 19.71 -21.42 24.31
N LEU A 132 20.77 -20.76 24.72
CA LEU A 132 20.80 -19.31 24.98
C LEU A 132 20.54 -18.50 23.70
N ALA A 133 21.10 -18.90 22.56
CA ALA A 133 20.84 -18.28 21.28
C ALA A 133 19.38 -18.44 20.85
N ALA A 134 18.79 -19.63 21.02
CA ALA A 134 17.39 -19.89 20.75
C ALA A 134 16.46 -19.07 21.66
N VAL A 135 16.76 -18.98 22.97
CA VAL A 135 16.03 -18.16 23.93
C VAL A 135 16.13 -16.67 23.57
N ALA A 136 17.32 -16.17 23.24
CA ALA A 136 17.50 -14.77 22.82
C ALA A 136 16.70 -14.46 21.56
N LEU A 137 16.66 -15.37 20.59
CA LEU A 137 15.86 -15.24 19.37
C LEU A 137 14.35 -15.21 19.68
N VAL A 138 13.87 -16.13 20.51
CA VAL A 138 12.47 -16.19 20.95
C VAL A 138 12.10 -14.92 21.70
N LEU A 139 12.95 -14.44 22.63
CA LEU A 139 12.70 -13.20 23.37
C LEU A 139 12.70 -11.96 22.45
N ALA A 140 13.59 -11.90 21.46
CA ALA A 140 13.63 -10.81 20.48
C ALA A 140 12.37 -10.81 19.60
N PHE A 141 11.90 -11.98 19.13
CA PHE A 141 10.66 -12.10 18.41
C PHE A 141 9.42 -11.82 19.27
N ALA A 142 9.40 -12.35 20.50
CA ALA A 142 8.32 -12.08 21.46
C ALA A 142 8.26 -10.60 21.84
N GLY A 143 9.40 -9.96 22.06
CA GLY A 143 9.51 -8.53 22.30
C GLY A 143 9.04 -7.68 21.11
N SER A 144 9.45 -8.06 19.91
CA SER A 144 8.98 -7.39 18.66
C SER A 144 7.49 -7.59 18.44
N ALA A 145 6.98 -8.80 18.65
CA ALA A 145 5.56 -9.10 18.58
C ALA A 145 4.76 -8.36 19.65
N ALA A 146 5.25 -8.32 20.88
CA ALA A 146 4.60 -7.60 21.99
C ALA A 146 4.55 -6.09 21.72
N THR A 147 5.63 -5.48 21.25
CA THR A 147 5.65 -4.04 20.87
C THR A 147 4.72 -3.76 19.69
N TYR A 148 4.54 -4.72 18.78
CA TYR A 148 3.61 -4.62 17.69
C TYR A 148 2.16 -4.72 18.15
N VAL A 149 1.83 -5.71 19.00
CA VAL A 149 0.48 -5.89 19.56
C VAL A 149 0.06 -4.68 20.41
N VAL A 150 0.99 -4.11 21.20
CA VAL A 150 0.73 -2.88 21.97
C VAL A 150 0.48 -1.65 21.06
N ARG A 151 0.94 -1.71 19.80
CA ARG A 151 0.77 -0.63 18.80
C ARG A 151 -0.38 -0.86 17.83
N LEU A 152 -1.10 -2.00 17.92
CA LEU A 152 -2.30 -2.16 17.12
C LEU A 152 -3.32 -1.09 17.53
N PRO A 153 -3.98 -0.42 16.54
CA PRO A 153 -5.05 0.49 16.87
C PRO A 153 -6.17 -0.28 17.56
N PRO A 154 -6.78 0.30 18.60
CA PRO A 154 -7.92 -0.33 19.24
C PRO A 154 -9.05 -0.51 18.22
N VAL A 155 -9.76 -1.63 18.34
CA VAL A 155 -10.93 -1.89 17.50
C VAL A 155 -12.17 -1.41 18.27
N VAL A 156 -12.89 -0.50 17.64
CA VAL A 156 -14.18 0.01 18.13
C VAL A 156 -15.28 -0.64 17.30
N HIS A 157 -16.06 -1.50 17.91
CA HIS A 157 -17.19 -2.15 17.25
C HIS A 157 -18.41 -1.24 17.25
N LEU A 158 -18.93 -0.99 16.05
CA LEU A 158 -20.21 -0.31 15.87
C LEU A 158 -21.30 -1.36 15.81
N CYS A 159 -22.13 -1.44 16.87
CA CYS A 159 -23.18 -2.43 16.97
C CYS A 159 -24.24 -2.28 15.86
N VAL A 160 -25.00 -3.35 15.63
CA VAL A 160 -26.15 -3.33 14.72
C VAL A 160 -27.14 -2.20 15.10
N GLY A 161 -27.62 -1.47 14.11
CA GLY A 161 -28.58 -0.38 14.29
C GLY A 161 -28.12 0.93 13.67
N VAL A 162 -28.91 2.00 13.91
CA VAL A 162 -28.66 3.34 13.35
C VAL A 162 -27.96 4.22 14.38
N HIS A 163 -26.78 4.67 14.04
CA HIS A 163 -25.98 5.62 14.82
C HIS A 163 -26.09 7.00 14.17
N GLN A 164 -26.48 8.01 14.96
CA GLN A 164 -26.57 9.38 14.45
C GLN A 164 -25.20 10.02 14.38
N GLY A 165 -24.87 10.58 13.23
CA GLY A 165 -23.62 11.26 12.93
C GLY A 165 -23.78 12.78 12.77
N PRO A 166 -22.76 13.50 12.27
CA PRO A 166 -21.51 12.91 11.78
C PRO A 166 -20.71 12.22 12.90
N LEU A 167 -20.22 11.01 12.59
CA LEU A 167 -19.31 10.31 13.50
C LEU A 167 -17.89 10.83 13.25
N VAL A 168 -17.27 11.43 14.26
CA VAL A 168 -15.89 11.95 14.17
C VAL A 168 -14.92 10.95 14.79
N ILE A 169 -13.93 10.52 14.03
CA ILE A 169 -12.87 9.64 14.51
C ILE A 169 -11.63 10.52 14.75
N ASP A 170 -11.41 10.88 16.00
CA ASP A 170 -10.38 11.83 16.46
C ASP A 170 -9.17 11.16 17.13
N ARG A 171 -9.06 9.84 17.02
CA ARG A 171 -7.95 9.04 17.54
C ARG A 171 -7.63 7.88 16.62
N ARG A 172 -6.44 7.34 16.78
CA ARG A 172 -6.01 6.13 16.08
C ARG A 172 -6.87 4.94 16.49
N GLU A 173 -7.70 4.44 15.57
CA GLU A 173 -8.57 3.28 15.83
C GLU A 173 -9.00 2.57 14.55
N VAL A 174 -9.52 1.36 14.71
CA VAL A 174 -10.27 0.64 13.69
C VAL A 174 -11.75 0.73 14.06
N LEU A 175 -12.53 1.45 13.29
CA LEU A 175 -13.99 1.41 13.38
C LEU A 175 -14.49 0.22 12.56
N GLU A 176 -15.08 -0.77 13.20
CA GLU A 176 -15.62 -1.96 12.56
C GLU A 176 -17.10 -2.11 12.82
N GLY A 177 -17.89 -2.06 11.73
CA GLY A 177 -19.33 -2.24 11.82
C GLY A 177 -19.75 -3.71 11.88
N GLU A 178 -20.65 -4.04 12.79
CA GLU A 178 -21.38 -5.30 12.75
C GLU A 178 -22.35 -5.31 11.55
N PRO A 179 -22.72 -6.50 11.02
CA PRO A 179 -23.71 -6.58 9.95
C PRO A 179 -25.02 -5.85 10.32
N GLY A 180 -25.35 -4.80 9.55
CA GLY A 180 -26.50 -3.94 9.85
C GLY A 180 -26.19 -2.68 10.67
N ALA A 181 -24.93 -2.40 10.97
CA ALA A 181 -24.53 -1.12 11.52
C ALA A 181 -24.61 -0.01 10.47
N VAL A 182 -25.30 1.06 10.79
CA VAL A 182 -25.54 2.20 9.90
C VAL A 182 -25.17 3.50 10.59
N VAL A 183 -24.28 4.30 9.99
CA VAL A 183 -24.02 5.68 10.41
C VAL A 183 -24.85 6.63 9.53
N ARG A 184 -25.70 7.44 10.13
CA ARG A 184 -26.49 8.43 9.42
C ARG A 184 -25.93 9.83 9.63
N GLY A 185 -25.55 10.49 8.53
CA GLY A 185 -25.01 11.86 8.56
C GLY A 185 -23.51 11.98 8.30
N GLY A 186 -22.86 10.86 7.91
CA GLY A 186 -21.46 10.85 7.48
C GLY A 186 -20.48 10.45 8.57
N ILE A 187 -19.24 10.17 8.13
CA ILE A 187 -18.07 9.91 8.99
C ILE A 187 -16.98 10.91 8.63
N VAL A 188 -16.34 11.50 9.65
CA VAL A 188 -15.19 12.40 9.49
C VAL A 188 -13.97 11.78 10.16
N VAL A 189 -12.92 11.57 9.36
CA VAL A 189 -11.62 11.08 9.86
C VAL A 189 -10.75 12.29 10.19
N ALA A 190 -10.45 12.46 11.47
CA ALA A 190 -9.70 13.59 12.01
C ALA A 190 -8.37 13.16 12.69
N HIS A 191 -7.90 11.95 12.44
CA HIS A 191 -6.66 11.41 13.00
C HIS A 191 -5.96 10.48 12.01
N ASP A 192 -4.64 10.40 12.10
CA ASP A 192 -3.82 9.45 11.33
C ASP A 192 -4.06 7.99 11.74
N ASP A 193 -3.69 7.07 10.87
CA ASP A 193 -3.73 5.61 11.13
C ASP A 193 -5.14 5.08 11.47
N VAL A 194 -6.19 5.66 10.89
CA VAL A 194 -7.58 5.22 11.06
C VAL A 194 -7.95 4.17 10.04
N GLN A 195 -8.72 3.17 10.46
CA GLN A 195 -9.33 2.22 9.54
C GLN A 195 -10.84 2.18 9.75
N ILE A 196 -11.60 2.19 8.67
CA ILE A 196 -13.06 2.05 8.68
C ILE A 196 -13.41 0.78 7.92
N ARG A 197 -14.13 -0.14 8.56
CA ARG A 197 -14.46 -1.44 7.97
C ARG A 197 -15.92 -1.79 8.11
N ASN A 198 -16.50 -2.36 7.05
CA ASN A 198 -17.82 -3.02 7.07
C ASN A 198 -18.97 -2.15 7.63
N VAL A 199 -18.95 -0.84 7.40
CA VAL A 199 -19.96 0.11 7.86
C VAL A 199 -20.82 0.57 6.70
N THR A 200 -22.12 0.72 6.92
CA THR A 200 -23.02 1.43 6.00
C THR A 200 -23.13 2.89 6.44
N VAL A 201 -22.87 3.81 5.54
CA VAL A 201 -22.98 5.26 5.76
C VAL A 201 -24.12 5.80 4.89
N VAL A 202 -25.05 6.52 5.50
CA VAL A 202 -26.22 7.07 4.79
C VAL A 202 -26.29 8.57 5.02
N GLY A 203 -26.33 9.34 3.93
CA GLY A 203 -26.41 10.80 3.97
C GLY A 203 -25.08 11.44 4.39
N GLY A 204 -25.19 12.65 4.93
CA GLY A 204 -24.04 13.54 5.19
C GLY A 204 -23.86 14.55 4.07
N GLU A 205 -23.02 15.56 4.31
CA GLU A 205 -22.53 16.41 3.22
C GLU A 205 -21.67 15.56 2.29
N ASN A 206 -20.62 14.96 2.81
CA ASN A 206 -19.98 13.79 2.23
C ASN A 206 -20.36 12.54 3.06
N GLY A 207 -20.35 11.37 2.42
CA GLY A 207 -20.54 10.13 3.14
C GLY A 207 -19.37 9.87 4.10
N ILE A 208 -18.13 9.91 3.59
CA ILE A 208 -16.91 9.85 4.39
C ILE A 208 -16.02 11.02 3.98
N THR A 209 -15.50 11.76 4.96
CA THR A 209 -14.51 12.83 4.75
C THR A 209 -13.19 12.44 5.39
N VAL A 210 -12.10 12.53 4.61
CA VAL A 210 -10.71 12.34 5.06
C VAL A 210 -9.94 13.59 4.63
N ASP A 211 -9.54 14.44 5.56
CA ASP A 211 -8.86 15.70 5.23
C ASP A 211 -7.64 15.92 6.14
N GLY A 212 -6.46 16.11 5.51
CA GLY A 212 -5.22 16.44 6.20
C GLY A 212 -4.66 15.36 7.12
N VAL A 213 -5.04 14.10 6.93
CA VAL A 213 -4.60 12.96 7.75
C VAL A 213 -3.93 11.86 6.92
N HIS A 214 -3.13 11.01 7.57
CA HIS A 214 -2.33 10.00 6.88
C HIS A 214 -2.75 8.56 7.24
N ASN A 215 -2.42 7.62 6.34
CA ASN A 215 -2.60 6.18 6.54
C ASN A 215 -4.05 5.75 6.84
N THR A 216 -5.01 6.39 6.21
CA THR A 216 -6.42 5.99 6.33
C THR A 216 -6.73 4.81 5.41
N VAL A 217 -7.43 3.81 5.94
CA VAL A 217 -7.92 2.66 5.17
C VAL A 217 -9.44 2.59 5.28
N ILE A 218 -10.14 2.52 4.13
CA ILE A 218 -11.58 2.36 4.03
C ILE A 218 -11.84 1.05 3.29
N ASP A 219 -12.40 0.04 3.97
CA ASP A 219 -12.53 -1.32 3.45
C ASP A 219 -13.95 -1.87 3.67
N GLY A 220 -14.58 -2.35 2.59
CA GLY A 220 -15.90 -2.98 2.66
C GLY A 220 -17.04 -2.05 3.09
N VAL A 221 -16.87 -0.74 2.91
CA VAL A 221 -17.88 0.26 3.33
C VAL A 221 -18.92 0.47 2.24
N THR A 222 -20.17 0.65 2.66
CA THR A 222 -21.25 1.07 1.77
C THR A 222 -21.64 2.51 2.05
N VAL A 223 -21.61 3.38 1.03
CA VAL A 223 -22.03 4.78 1.13
C VAL A 223 -23.25 5.02 0.25
N GLN A 224 -24.26 5.68 0.81
CA GLN A 224 -25.51 5.99 0.12
C GLN A 224 -26.00 7.41 0.45
N ASP A 225 -26.68 8.04 -0.50
CA ASP A 225 -27.40 9.31 -0.32
C ASP A 225 -26.54 10.49 0.21
N ALA A 226 -25.25 10.52 -0.07
CA ALA A 226 -24.40 11.68 0.23
C ALA A 226 -24.82 12.88 -0.61
N LYS A 227 -24.76 14.10 -0.05
CA LYS A 227 -25.21 15.34 -0.71
C LYS A 227 -24.17 15.91 -1.68
N LEU A 228 -22.88 15.76 -1.38
CA LEU A 228 -21.76 16.10 -2.25
C LEU A 228 -21.09 14.82 -2.71
N ASP A 229 -20.06 14.37 -2.04
CA ASP A 229 -19.27 13.22 -2.46
C ASP A 229 -19.56 11.98 -1.60
N GLY A 230 -19.48 10.82 -2.23
CA GLY A 230 -19.61 9.58 -1.48
C GLY A 230 -18.43 9.41 -0.50
N ILE A 231 -17.23 9.42 -1.01
CA ILE A 231 -15.99 9.44 -0.23
C ILE A 231 -15.14 10.61 -0.73
N HIS A 232 -14.91 11.58 0.15
CA HIS A 232 -14.11 12.77 -0.13
C HIS A 232 -12.77 12.70 0.61
N VAL A 233 -11.66 12.74 -0.15
CA VAL A 233 -10.30 12.69 0.36
C VAL A 233 -9.54 13.91 -0.08
N ARG A 234 -8.99 14.65 0.87
CA ARG A 234 -8.23 15.86 0.59
C ARG A 234 -6.96 15.90 1.45
N LEU A 235 -5.83 16.28 0.83
CA LEU A 235 -4.53 16.37 1.54
C LEU A 235 -4.20 15.10 2.35
N ALA A 236 -4.51 13.92 1.80
CA ALA A 236 -4.38 12.64 2.48
C ALA A 236 -4.01 11.52 1.51
N GLY A 237 -3.13 10.62 1.93
CA GLY A 237 -2.89 9.36 1.27
C GLY A 237 -3.79 8.27 1.85
N VAL A 238 -4.59 7.59 1.00
CA VAL A 238 -5.60 6.62 1.45
C VAL A 238 -5.57 5.32 0.65
N VAL A 239 -6.09 4.27 1.29
CA VAL A 239 -6.43 3.02 0.62
C VAL A 239 -7.94 2.80 0.74
N ILE A 240 -8.66 2.86 -0.38
CA ILE A 240 -10.11 2.61 -0.47
C ILE A 240 -10.30 1.31 -1.24
N ARG A 241 -10.89 0.31 -0.61
CA ARG A 241 -11.07 -0.98 -1.27
C ARG A 241 -12.37 -1.67 -0.91
N ASN A 242 -12.87 -2.47 -1.85
CA ASN A 242 -14.09 -3.28 -1.68
C ASN A 242 -15.33 -2.47 -1.29
N CYS A 243 -15.35 -1.18 -1.58
CA CYS A 243 -16.43 -0.28 -1.18
C CYS A 243 -17.56 -0.26 -2.22
N THR A 244 -18.77 0.04 -1.76
CA THR A 244 -19.91 0.33 -2.62
C THR A 244 -20.35 1.77 -2.38
N VAL A 245 -20.37 2.58 -3.44
CA VAL A 245 -20.79 3.98 -3.38
C VAL A 245 -21.97 4.19 -4.33
N ASP A 246 -23.13 4.47 -3.76
CA ASP A 246 -24.35 4.74 -4.51
C ASP A 246 -24.68 6.24 -4.48
N MET A 247 -24.50 6.87 -5.65
CA MET A 247 -24.75 8.29 -5.90
C MET A 247 -25.92 8.52 -6.89
N LEU A 248 -26.79 7.55 -7.06
CA LEU A 248 -27.88 7.66 -8.05
C LEU A 248 -28.83 8.84 -7.80
N GLY A 249 -29.04 9.20 -6.55
CA GLY A 249 -29.82 10.36 -6.14
C GLY A 249 -29.10 11.70 -6.33
N ASN A 250 -27.77 11.69 -6.46
CA ASN A 250 -26.95 12.89 -6.60
C ASN A 250 -26.28 12.93 -7.99
N ARG A 251 -26.66 13.94 -8.79
CA ARG A 251 -26.14 14.11 -10.17
C ARG A 251 -24.97 15.11 -10.24
N HIS A 252 -24.59 15.72 -9.14
CA HIS A 252 -23.60 16.80 -9.08
C HIS A 252 -22.36 16.44 -8.28
N GLY A 253 -22.45 15.51 -7.33
CA GLY A 253 -21.33 15.05 -6.53
C GLY A 253 -20.51 13.95 -7.20
N GLN A 254 -19.37 13.64 -6.60
CA GLN A 254 -18.47 12.59 -7.03
C GLN A 254 -18.69 11.32 -6.20
N GLY A 255 -18.48 10.15 -6.81
CA GLY A 255 -18.55 8.91 -6.06
C GLY A 255 -17.39 8.80 -5.07
N ILE A 256 -16.16 8.84 -5.58
CA ILE A 256 -14.91 8.89 -4.82
C ILE A 256 -14.09 10.04 -5.38
N ASP A 257 -13.75 11.02 -4.54
CA ASP A 257 -12.89 12.15 -4.86
C ASP A 257 -11.57 12.05 -4.10
N ILE A 258 -10.44 12.11 -4.82
CA ILE A 258 -9.10 12.12 -4.26
C ILE A 258 -8.40 13.42 -4.71
N SER A 259 -8.13 14.32 -3.77
CA SER A 259 -7.61 15.65 -4.08
C SER A 259 -6.42 16.08 -3.23
N PHE A 260 -5.44 16.74 -3.90
CA PHE A 260 -4.27 17.40 -3.31
C PHE A 260 -3.35 16.47 -2.50
N ASN A 261 -3.06 15.25 -2.98
CA ASN A 261 -2.18 14.31 -2.28
C ASN A 261 -0.81 14.07 -2.95
N MET A 262 -0.42 14.87 -3.95
CA MET A 262 0.80 14.65 -4.76
C MET A 262 2.06 14.39 -3.91
N ASP A 263 2.24 15.13 -2.81
CA ASP A 263 3.40 15.05 -1.93
C ASP A 263 3.20 14.07 -0.76
N LEU A 264 2.04 13.43 -0.63
CA LEU A 264 1.64 12.62 0.53
C LEU A 264 1.66 11.11 0.26
N GLY A 265 2.11 10.73 -0.94
CA GLY A 265 2.14 9.34 -1.39
C GLY A 265 0.93 8.97 -2.25
N MET A 266 1.07 7.87 -2.97
CA MET A 266 0.05 7.39 -3.89
C MET A 266 -1.16 6.83 -3.13
N SER A 267 -2.36 7.32 -3.46
CA SER A 267 -3.61 6.71 -3.01
C SER A 267 -3.97 5.49 -3.86
N THR A 268 -4.78 4.60 -3.29
CA THR A 268 -5.27 3.41 -4.00
C THR A 268 -6.79 3.32 -3.89
N VAL A 269 -7.46 3.10 -5.03
CA VAL A 269 -8.89 2.78 -5.11
C VAL A 269 -9.05 1.43 -5.81
N GLU A 270 -9.41 0.39 -5.07
CA GLU A 270 -9.38 -0.99 -5.57
C GLU A 270 -10.69 -1.73 -5.31
N GLY A 271 -11.18 -2.46 -6.34
CA GLY A 271 -12.31 -3.38 -6.20
C GLY A 271 -13.64 -2.74 -5.82
N CYS A 272 -13.76 -1.43 -5.92
CA CYS A 272 -14.95 -0.68 -5.54
C CYS A 272 -16.03 -0.72 -6.61
N THR A 273 -17.29 -0.59 -6.18
CA THR A 273 -18.43 -0.40 -7.07
C THR A 273 -19.02 0.99 -6.87
N VAL A 274 -18.97 1.81 -7.91
CA VAL A 274 -19.49 3.19 -7.90
C VAL A 274 -20.62 3.33 -8.89
N VAL A 275 -21.76 3.83 -8.44
CA VAL A 275 -22.96 3.95 -9.25
C VAL A 275 -23.52 5.37 -9.16
N GLY A 276 -23.72 6.02 -10.30
CA GLY A 276 -24.23 7.40 -10.34
C GLY A 276 -23.17 8.46 -10.09
N GLY A 277 -23.58 9.61 -9.60
CA GLY A 277 -22.74 10.81 -9.45
C GLY A 277 -22.50 11.55 -10.77
N GLN A 278 -21.93 12.75 -10.70
CA GLN A 278 -21.42 13.44 -11.88
C GLN A 278 -20.16 12.75 -12.38
N GLN A 279 -19.21 12.50 -11.48
CA GLN A 279 -18.03 11.71 -11.73
C GLN A 279 -18.04 10.48 -10.82
N GLY A 280 -17.53 9.35 -11.32
CA GLY A 280 -17.49 8.13 -10.52
C GLY A 280 -16.29 8.11 -9.58
N ILE A 281 -15.08 8.06 -10.11
CA ILE A 281 -13.83 8.19 -9.37
C ILE A 281 -13.05 9.35 -9.98
N THR A 282 -12.67 10.31 -9.15
CA THR A 282 -11.99 11.53 -9.57
C THR A 282 -10.68 11.71 -8.82
N VAL A 283 -9.69 12.20 -9.55
CA VAL A 283 -8.33 12.47 -9.03
C VAL A 283 -7.94 13.88 -9.44
N HIS A 284 -7.79 14.78 -8.47
CA HIS A 284 -7.43 16.18 -8.66
C HIS A 284 -6.11 16.51 -7.97
N SER A 285 -5.13 17.05 -8.70
CA SER A 285 -3.80 17.41 -8.15
C SER A 285 -3.22 16.31 -7.25
N SER A 286 -3.29 15.05 -7.70
CA SER A 286 -3.07 13.88 -6.87
C SER A 286 -2.38 12.75 -7.64
N ALA A 287 -1.80 11.79 -6.92
CA ALA A 287 -1.27 10.54 -7.46
C ALA A 287 -2.13 9.36 -6.96
N THR A 288 -2.70 8.57 -7.88
CA THR A 288 -3.67 7.51 -7.51
C THR A 288 -3.62 6.30 -8.43
N ASP A 289 -3.59 5.11 -7.83
CA ASP A 289 -3.87 3.83 -8.49
C ASP A 289 -5.36 3.49 -8.41
N ILE A 290 -5.98 3.24 -9.55
CA ILE A 290 -7.40 2.92 -9.68
C ILE A 290 -7.55 1.56 -10.33
N MET A 291 -7.79 0.50 -9.55
CA MET A 291 -7.68 -0.87 -10.02
C MET A 291 -8.91 -1.72 -9.77
N GLY A 292 -9.38 -2.45 -10.80
CA GLY A 292 -10.43 -3.46 -10.64
C GLY A 292 -11.81 -2.94 -10.25
N ASN A 293 -12.07 -1.64 -10.41
CA ASN A 293 -13.33 -1.03 -9.99
C ASN A 293 -14.44 -1.22 -11.03
N ARG A 294 -15.69 -1.15 -10.56
CA ARG A 294 -16.90 -1.11 -11.39
C ARG A 294 -17.56 0.26 -11.28
N VAL A 295 -17.54 1.03 -12.36
CA VAL A 295 -18.15 2.37 -12.39
C VAL A 295 -19.27 2.40 -13.41
N SER A 296 -20.44 2.89 -13.01
CA SER A 296 -21.59 2.90 -13.92
C SER A 296 -22.54 4.06 -13.69
N ARG A 297 -23.26 4.42 -14.77
CA ARG A 297 -24.38 5.38 -14.75
C ARG A 297 -24.02 6.78 -14.25
N THR A 298 -22.78 7.19 -14.40
CA THR A 298 -22.35 8.56 -14.09
C THR A 298 -22.99 9.55 -15.07
N THR A 299 -23.20 10.77 -14.61
CA THR A 299 -23.78 11.86 -15.43
C THR A 299 -22.72 12.74 -16.11
N GLY A 300 -21.45 12.37 -15.96
CA GLY A 300 -20.27 12.98 -16.58
C GLY A 300 -19.21 11.92 -16.86
N GLN A 301 -18.01 12.09 -16.31
CA GLN A 301 -16.91 11.15 -16.46
C GLN A 301 -17.06 9.96 -15.50
N ALA A 302 -16.73 8.75 -15.95
CA ALA A 302 -16.73 7.62 -15.04
C ALA A 302 -15.45 7.57 -14.18
N ILE A 303 -14.27 7.67 -14.81
CA ILE A 303 -13.00 7.84 -14.12
C ILE A 303 -12.33 9.09 -14.72
N ALA A 304 -12.00 10.06 -13.88
CA ALA A 304 -11.36 11.30 -14.26
C ALA A 304 -10.02 11.47 -13.52
N VAL A 305 -8.96 11.76 -14.26
CA VAL A 305 -7.66 12.15 -13.75
C VAL A 305 -7.37 13.55 -14.30
N ASP A 306 -7.33 14.53 -13.43
CA ASP A 306 -7.43 15.94 -13.81
C ASP A 306 -6.50 16.82 -12.94
N GLU A 307 -6.29 18.08 -13.35
CA GLU A 307 -5.56 19.09 -12.58
C GLU A 307 -4.11 18.66 -12.21
N MET A 308 -3.28 18.39 -13.23
CA MET A 308 -1.87 18.00 -13.08
C MET A 308 -1.67 16.71 -12.27
N SER A 309 -2.62 15.81 -12.30
CA SER A 309 -2.58 14.54 -11.59
C SER A 309 -1.75 13.48 -12.29
N MET A 310 -1.36 12.46 -11.53
CA MET A 310 -0.82 11.19 -12.04
C MET A 310 -1.78 10.06 -11.71
N GLY A 311 -2.34 9.40 -12.72
CA GLY A 311 -3.33 8.34 -12.51
C GLY A 311 -3.04 7.09 -13.32
N MET A 312 -3.00 5.94 -12.65
CA MET A 312 -3.00 4.65 -13.30
C MET A 312 -4.35 3.98 -13.10
N ALA A 313 -5.15 3.88 -14.17
CA ALA A 313 -6.42 3.15 -14.13
C ALA A 313 -6.28 1.84 -14.87
N SER A 314 -6.41 0.72 -14.15
CA SER A 314 -6.22 -0.62 -14.69
C SER A 314 -7.33 -1.59 -14.33
N HIS A 315 -7.68 -2.47 -15.28
CA HIS A 315 -8.68 -3.53 -15.07
C HIS A 315 -10.07 -3.05 -14.61
N ASN A 316 -10.42 -1.78 -14.84
CA ASN A 316 -11.72 -1.24 -14.45
C ASN A 316 -12.80 -1.59 -15.48
N ALA A 317 -14.03 -1.80 -15.00
CA ALA A 317 -15.20 -2.04 -15.80
C ALA A 317 -16.14 -0.82 -15.74
N ILE A 318 -16.25 -0.07 -16.83
CA ILE A 318 -17.05 1.14 -16.95
C ILE A 318 -18.24 0.88 -17.85
N ARG A 319 -19.46 1.25 -17.40
CA ARG A 319 -20.69 1.05 -18.16
C ARG A 319 -21.62 2.24 -18.11
N GLY A 320 -22.05 2.68 -19.29
CA GLY A 320 -23.14 3.64 -19.45
C GLY A 320 -22.87 5.04 -18.89
N ALA A 321 -21.64 5.47 -18.86
CA ALA A 321 -21.27 6.85 -18.50
C ALA A 321 -21.89 7.83 -19.49
N LEU A 322 -22.41 8.96 -18.99
CA LEU A 322 -22.92 10.04 -19.81
C LEU A 322 -21.78 11.05 -20.03
N GLY A 323 -21.23 11.09 -21.22
CA GLY A 323 -20.09 11.96 -21.58
C GLY A 323 -18.80 11.20 -21.85
N VAL A 324 -18.06 10.80 -20.84
CA VAL A 324 -16.73 10.18 -21.00
C VAL A 324 -16.56 8.98 -20.07
N GLY A 325 -15.97 7.91 -20.58
CA GLY A 325 -15.59 6.76 -19.76
C GLY A 325 -14.31 7.00 -18.96
N LEU A 326 -13.19 7.18 -19.65
CA LEU A 326 -11.88 7.49 -19.07
C LEU A 326 -11.43 8.89 -19.53
N TYR A 327 -11.17 9.76 -18.59
CA TYR A 327 -10.78 11.14 -18.83
C TYR A 327 -9.39 11.42 -18.27
N CYS A 328 -8.53 12.02 -19.09
CA CYS A 328 -7.23 12.54 -18.70
C CYS A 328 -7.18 14.01 -19.11
N GLY A 329 -7.16 14.91 -18.16
CA GLY A 329 -7.27 16.34 -18.42
C GLY A 329 -6.24 17.20 -17.70
N ASP A 330 -6.20 18.45 -18.12
CA ASP A 330 -5.50 19.54 -17.48
C ASP A 330 -4.06 19.21 -17.04
N ARG A 331 -3.19 18.92 -18.04
CA ARG A 331 -1.77 18.58 -17.87
C ARG A 331 -1.50 17.32 -17.03
N SER A 332 -2.48 16.46 -16.91
CA SER A 332 -2.32 15.19 -16.19
C SER A 332 -1.59 14.13 -17.01
N MET A 333 -0.99 13.17 -16.32
CA MET A 333 -0.36 11.99 -16.90
C MET A 333 -1.15 10.75 -16.52
N CYS A 334 -1.66 10.02 -17.52
CA CYS A 334 -2.56 8.90 -17.30
C CYS A 334 -2.06 7.64 -17.98
N MET A 335 -2.11 6.52 -17.27
CA MET A 335 -1.99 5.20 -17.86
C MET A 335 -3.33 4.47 -17.76
N PHE A 336 -3.92 4.10 -18.88
CA PHE A 336 -5.17 3.35 -18.97
C PHE A 336 -4.88 1.96 -19.53
N ASP A 337 -4.94 0.96 -18.65
CA ASP A 337 -4.52 -0.40 -18.95
C ASP A 337 -5.62 -1.43 -18.69
N HIS A 338 -5.86 -2.33 -19.66
CA HIS A 338 -6.86 -3.43 -19.55
C HIS A 338 -8.26 -3.00 -19.07
N ASN A 339 -8.67 -1.75 -19.26
CA ASN A 339 -10.01 -1.31 -18.88
C ASN A 339 -11.04 -1.75 -19.91
N SER A 340 -12.28 -1.97 -19.46
CA SER A 340 -13.44 -2.22 -20.31
C SER A 340 -14.41 -1.05 -20.24
N VAL A 341 -14.52 -0.27 -21.29
CA VAL A 341 -15.45 0.87 -21.40
C VAL A 341 -16.56 0.52 -22.38
N ILE A 342 -17.78 0.40 -21.89
CA ILE A 342 -18.91 -0.09 -22.67
C ILE A 342 -20.08 0.87 -22.60
N GLY A 343 -20.55 1.30 -23.78
CA GLY A 343 -21.82 1.98 -23.94
C GLY A 343 -21.88 3.36 -23.29
N THR A 344 -20.83 4.16 -23.42
CA THR A 344 -20.90 5.59 -23.08
C THR A 344 -21.98 6.26 -23.92
N ARG A 345 -22.61 7.29 -23.40
CA ARG A 345 -23.69 8.02 -24.06
C ARG A 345 -23.34 9.49 -24.17
N ALA A 346 -23.74 10.11 -25.27
CA ALA A 346 -23.60 11.54 -25.44
C ALA A 346 -24.56 12.29 -24.49
N ASP A 347 -24.02 13.29 -23.80
CA ASP A 347 -24.84 14.25 -23.07
C ASP A 347 -25.30 15.34 -24.01
N THR A 348 -26.51 15.17 -24.56
CA THR A 348 -27.11 16.11 -25.52
C THR A 348 -27.57 17.41 -24.87
N ALA A 349 -27.69 17.44 -23.55
CA ALA A 349 -28.04 18.64 -22.80
C ALA A 349 -26.84 19.54 -22.54
N SER A 350 -25.61 18.97 -22.58
CA SER A 350 -24.37 19.71 -22.43
C SER A 350 -23.92 20.28 -23.78
N GLY A 351 -23.72 21.58 -23.86
CA GLY A 351 -23.04 22.23 -25.01
C GLY A 351 -21.55 21.92 -25.14
N LEU A 352 -20.97 21.14 -24.23
CA LEU A 352 -19.55 20.85 -24.17
C LEU A 352 -19.17 19.77 -25.20
N ARG A 353 -18.18 20.06 -26.04
CA ARG A 353 -17.68 19.14 -27.07
C ARG A 353 -17.09 17.84 -26.50
N ASN A 354 -16.65 17.86 -25.26
CA ASN A 354 -16.05 16.74 -24.55
C ASN A 354 -17.06 15.76 -23.93
N ARG A 355 -18.39 15.97 -24.13
CA ARG A 355 -19.45 15.08 -23.61
C ARG A 355 -20.20 14.31 -24.69
N ARG A 356 -19.48 13.88 -25.74
CA ARG A 356 -20.07 13.22 -26.92
C ARG A 356 -20.25 11.71 -26.81
N GLY A 357 -20.11 11.12 -25.64
CA GLY A 357 -20.12 9.68 -25.45
C GLY A 357 -18.77 9.04 -25.82
N LEU A 358 -17.71 9.60 -25.32
CA LEU A 358 -16.33 9.17 -25.55
C LEU A 358 -15.95 8.00 -24.62
N ALA A 359 -15.32 6.96 -25.16
CA ALA A 359 -14.75 5.95 -24.28
C ALA A 359 -13.52 6.49 -23.57
N VAL A 360 -12.61 7.18 -24.28
CA VAL A 360 -11.42 7.82 -23.71
C VAL A 360 -11.26 9.22 -24.29
N LEU A 361 -10.97 10.19 -23.43
CA LEU A 361 -10.64 11.55 -23.80
C LEU A 361 -9.34 11.98 -23.10
N ALA A 362 -8.36 12.42 -23.89
CA ALA A 362 -7.23 13.20 -23.40
C ALA A 362 -7.47 14.67 -23.75
N ASP A 363 -7.40 15.56 -22.78
CA ASP A 363 -7.77 16.96 -22.91
C ASP A 363 -6.70 17.89 -22.30
N PHE A 364 -6.64 19.12 -22.76
CA PHE A 364 -5.84 20.22 -22.26
C PHE A 364 -4.40 19.86 -21.83
N GLN A 365 -3.51 19.63 -22.82
CA GLN A 365 -2.07 19.37 -22.62
C GLN A 365 -1.76 18.13 -21.78
N SER A 366 -2.70 17.23 -21.57
CA SER A 366 -2.50 15.98 -20.86
C SER A 366 -1.84 14.91 -21.74
N GLU A 367 -1.27 13.90 -21.11
CA GLU A 367 -0.74 12.72 -21.77
C GLU A 367 -1.45 11.45 -21.29
N ALA A 368 -2.03 10.67 -22.21
CA ALA A 368 -2.69 9.42 -21.90
C ALA A 368 -2.10 8.28 -22.71
N ASP A 369 -1.58 7.25 -22.03
CA ASP A 369 -1.14 6.02 -22.61
C ASP A 369 -2.21 4.94 -22.52
N LEU A 370 -2.57 4.32 -23.64
CA LEU A 370 -3.57 3.27 -23.72
C LEU A 370 -2.94 1.92 -24.03
N TRP A 371 -3.19 0.92 -23.18
CA TRP A 371 -2.76 -0.44 -23.41
C TRP A 371 -3.89 -1.44 -23.18
N ARG A 372 -4.18 -2.29 -24.18
CA ARG A 372 -5.16 -3.39 -24.12
C ARG A 372 -6.57 -3.04 -23.58
N ASN A 373 -7.02 -1.81 -23.73
CA ASN A 373 -8.36 -1.43 -23.33
C ASN A 373 -9.42 -1.96 -24.31
N ARG A 374 -10.57 -2.41 -23.80
CA ARG A 374 -11.74 -2.82 -24.57
C ARG A 374 -12.75 -1.68 -24.62
N LEU A 375 -12.91 -1.05 -25.78
CA LEU A 375 -13.81 0.08 -26.00
C LEU A 375 -14.94 -0.34 -26.93
N VAL A 376 -16.15 -0.62 -26.40
CA VAL A 376 -17.25 -1.23 -27.16
C VAL A 376 -18.55 -0.45 -27.00
N GLY A 377 -19.27 -0.22 -28.12
CA GLY A 377 -20.58 0.42 -28.12
C GLY A 377 -20.56 1.87 -27.64
N ASN A 378 -19.43 2.55 -27.79
CA ASN A 378 -19.26 3.96 -27.46
C ASN A 378 -19.44 4.76 -28.77
N PRO A 379 -20.16 5.91 -28.78
CA PRO A 379 -20.29 6.77 -29.96
C PRO A 379 -18.95 7.20 -30.53
N VAL A 380 -17.96 7.47 -29.68
CA VAL A 380 -16.59 7.77 -30.06
C VAL A 380 -15.63 6.95 -29.20
N ALA A 381 -14.69 6.24 -29.82
CA ALA A 381 -13.76 5.41 -29.07
C ALA A 381 -12.71 6.26 -28.34
N THR A 382 -12.03 7.15 -29.03
CA THR A 382 -10.97 7.99 -28.46
C THR A 382 -10.97 9.38 -29.08
N ALA A 383 -10.65 10.40 -28.30
CA ALA A 383 -10.46 11.76 -28.78
C ALA A 383 -9.34 12.47 -28.01
N THR A 384 -8.78 13.50 -28.65
CA THR A 384 -7.85 14.44 -28.02
C THR A 384 -8.32 15.86 -28.30
N THR A 385 -8.06 16.77 -27.38
CA THR A 385 -8.29 18.20 -27.59
C THR A 385 -7.11 19.00 -27.04
N THR A 386 -6.99 20.26 -27.45
CA THR A 386 -6.12 21.28 -26.82
C THR A 386 -4.69 20.80 -26.54
N ASN A 387 -3.99 20.32 -27.58
CA ASN A 387 -2.60 19.85 -27.52
C ASN A 387 -2.36 18.64 -26.58
N ALA A 388 -3.41 17.89 -26.25
CA ALA A 388 -3.26 16.65 -25.50
C ALA A 388 -2.71 15.52 -26.40
N ILE A 389 -2.00 14.57 -25.79
CA ILE A 389 -1.38 13.45 -26.45
C ILE A 389 -2.06 12.15 -26.00
N LEU A 390 -2.45 11.31 -26.95
CA LEU A 390 -2.99 9.99 -26.69
C LEU A 390 -2.16 8.98 -27.48
N ARG A 391 -1.48 8.08 -26.76
CA ARG A 391 -0.64 7.04 -27.38
C ARG A 391 -1.31 5.68 -27.19
N LYS A 392 -1.32 4.87 -28.26
CA LYS A 392 -1.63 3.44 -28.15
C LYS A 392 -0.32 2.69 -28.09
N THR A 393 0.03 2.19 -26.94
CA THR A 393 1.31 1.52 -26.70
C THR A 393 1.18 0.01 -26.89
N SER A 394 2.27 -0.65 -27.36
CA SER A 394 2.36 -2.11 -27.41
C SER A 394 2.84 -2.73 -26.08
N ARG A 395 3.36 -1.90 -25.19
CA ARG A 395 3.79 -2.24 -23.81
C ARG A 395 3.64 -1.02 -22.92
N PRO A 396 3.34 -1.18 -21.62
CA PRO A 396 3.37 -0.06 -20.68
C PRO A 396 4.79 0.53 -20.66
N GLY A 397 4.87 1.84 -20.76
CA GLY A 397 6.13 2.59 -20.89
C GLY A 397 6.63 3.18 -19.56
N TRP A 398 6.61 2.41 -18.48
CA TRP A 398 7.15 2.84 -17.18
C TRP A 398 8.18 1.85 -16.67
#